data_a768fc0ba2882f544fe61326b2141e38
#
_entry.id   a768fc0ba2882f544fe61326b2141e38
#
_cell.length_a   1.000
_cell.length_b   1.000
_cell.length_c   1.000
_cell.angle_alpha   90.00
_cell.angle_beta   90.00
_cell.angle_gamma   90.00
#
_symmetry.space_group_name_H-M   'P 1'
#
loop_
_entity.id
_entity.type
_entity.pdbx_description
1 polymer ?
#
loop_
_entity_poly.entity_id
_entity_poly.type
_entity_poly.pdbx_seq_one_letter_code
_entity_poly.pdbx_strand_id
1 'polypeptide(L)'
;MWELTDGTRHPTGYWAEELAMPHRIFSEAGWSIDIATPGGVAPTAERFSLGIAGGMPGHRRRITAYLDTIAADLTHPIPLDRVDETQYDLVFYPGGHGVMVDLAFDETSSSLLTRRLRSGKPLALLGHGVAAILAAKNPHNPRAPSPFADYQVTGASTVEEKLNPFGRKIPWYLEDRLAEIDVYYHKARIPFRPFIVQDRHLYTGQNPASSEALAHCLLDDIG
;
A
#
# COMPACT_ATOMS: atom_id res chain seq x y z
N MET A 1 12.77 9.17 4.52
CA MET A 1 13.36 10.28 3.70
C MET A 1 13.79 9.70 2.37
N TRP A 2 13.32 10.24 1.26
CA TRP A 2 13.67 9.83 -0.11
C TRP A 2 14.54 10.88 -0.78
N GLU A 3 15.64 10.45 -1.39
CA GLU A 3 16.47 11.33 -2.21
C GLU A 3 15.87 11.38 -3.63
N LEU A 4 15.55 12.58 -4.08
CA LEU A 4 14.94 12.83 -5.37
C LEU A 4 16.00 12.99 -6.46
N THR A 5 15.59 12.94 -7.72
CA THR A 5 16.50 13.05 -8.88
C THR A 5 17.24 14.40 -8.97
N ASP A 6 16.76 15.43 -8.28
CA ASP A 6 17.42 16.73 -8.18
C ASP A 6 18.33 16.87 -6.95
N GLY A 7 18.57 15.77 -6.22
CA GLY A 7 19.39 15.73 -5.00
C GLY A 7 18.69 16.27 -3.74
N THR A 8 17.44 16.73 -3.83
CA THR A 8 16.68 17.13 -2.63
C THR A 8 16.20 15.90 -1.85
N ARG A 9 16.08 16.04 -0.52
CA ARG A 9 15.56 14.99 0.35
C ARG A 9 14.12 15.30 0.74
N HIS A 10 13.23 14.36 0.48
CA HIS A 10 11.81 14.51 0.77
C HIS A 10 11.36 13.55 1.87
N PRO A 11 10.62 14.04 2.89
CA PRO A 11 10.01 13.15 3.88
C PRO A 11 8.86 12.38 3.22
N THR A 12 8.89 11.06 3.37
CA THR A 12 7.85 10.14 2.89
C THR A 12 7.12 9.48 4.05
N GLY A 13 6.06 8.79 3.75
CA GLY A 13 5.28 8.05 4.73
C GLY A 13 4.12 7.33 4.06
N TYR A 14 3.09 7.00 4.85
CA TYR A 14 1.85 6.46 4.31
C TYR A 14 0.93 7.58 3.78
N TRP A 15 0.11 7.26 2.79
CA TRP A 15 -0.93 8.19 2.33
C TRP A 15 -2.13 8.14 3.28
N ALA A 16 -2.48 9.30 3.85
CA ALA A 16 -3.44 9.40 4.96
C ALA A 16 -4.80 8.73 4.65
N GLU A 17 -5.36 8.96 3.47
CA GLU A 17 -6.65 8.37 3.06
C GLU A 17 -6.56 6.86 2.86
N GLU A 18 -5.45 6.36 2.30
CA GLU A 18 -5.26 4.94 2.00
C GLU A 18 -5.10 4.07 3.26
N LEU A 19 -4.76 4.68 4.40
CA LEU A 19 -4.82 4.04 5.70
C LEU A 19 -6.16 4.31 6.40
N ALA A 20 -6.55 5.56 6.53
CA ALA A 20 -7.69 5.96 7.35
C ALA A 20 -9.03 5.41 6.83
N MET A 21 -9.25 5.41 5.51
CA MET A 21 -10.52 5.01 4.93
C MET A 21 -10.76 3.50 5.07
N PRO A 22 -9.86 2.60 4.65
CA PRO A 22 -10.04 1.16 4.87
C PRO A 22 -10.11 0.80 6.35
N HIS A 23 -9.21 1.38 7.17
CA HIS A 23 -9.21 1.13 8.61
C HIS A 23 -10.56 1.48 9.25
N ARG A 24 -11.14 2.63 8.90
CA ARG A 24 -12.45 3.04 9.40
C ARG A 24 -13.54 2.06 8.97
N ILE A 25 -13.59 1.70 7.69
CA ILE A 25 -14.59 0.80 7.14
C ILE A 25 -14.54 -0.57 7.81
N PHE A 26 -13.35 -1.14 8.00
CA PHE A 26 -13.17 -2.42 8.68
C PHE A 26 -13.52 -2.33 10.17
N SER A 27 -13.13 -1.25 10.87
CA SER A 27 -13.50 -1.03 12.28
C SER A 27 -15.02 -0.88 12.45
N GLU A 28 -15.69 -0.14 11.58
CA GLU A 28 -17.15 0.02 11.59
C GLU A 28 -17.87 -1.32 11.30
N ALA A 29 -17.23 -2.24 10.57
CA ALA A 29 -17.71 -3.59 10.35
C ALA A 29 -17.40 -4.56 11.51
N GLY A 30 -16.73 -4.09 12.57
CA GLY A 30 -16.42 -4.87 13.76
C GLY A 30 -15.13 -5.69 13.66
N TRP A 31 -14.27 -5.45 12.69
CA TRP A 31 -12.99 -6.13 12.58
C TRP A 31 -11.98 -5.58 13.59
N SER A 32 -11.18 -6.48 14.17
CA SER A 32 -9.98 -6.11 14.94
C SER A 32 -8.83 -5.83 13.98
N ILE A 33 -8.12 -4.71 14.19
CA ILE A 33 -7.05 -4.26 13.30
C ILE A 33 -5.78 -4.04 14.09
N ASP A 34 -4.71 -4.70 13.69
CA ASP A 34 -3.37 -4.46 14.18
C ASP A 34 -2.56 -3.68 13.14
N ILE A 35 -1.79 -2.71 13.60
CA ILE A 35 -0.86 -1.95 12.76
C ILE A 35 0.54 -2.48 12.97
N ALA A 36 1.22 -2.84 11.88
CA ALA A 36 2.60 -3.32 11.91
C ALA A 36 3.50 -2.49 11.00
N THR A 37 4.74 -2.29 11.44
CA THR A 37 5.74 -1.54 10.68
C THR A 37 7.13 -2.17 10.81
N PRO A 38 8.06 -1.94 9.89
CA PRO A 38 9.44 -2.34 10.05
C PRO A 38 10.02 -1.84 11.38
N GLY A 39 10.50 -2.77 12.20
CA GLY A 39 11.06 -2.49 13.52
C GLY A 39 10.10 -1.91 14.56
N GLY A 40 8.79 -1.86 14.32
CA GLY A 40 7.81 -1.29 15.24
C GLY A 40 7.92 0.24 15.36
N VAL A 41 8.46 0.91 14.35
CA VAL A 41 8.61 2.37 14.34
C VAL A 41 7.30 3.03 13.96
N ALA A 42 6.86 4.02 14.73
CA ALA A 42 5.64 4.78 14.44
C ALA A 42 5.66 5.35 13.01
N PRO A 43 4.66 5.02 12.17
CA PRO A 43 4.63 5.46 10.79
C PRO A 43 4.26 6.94 10.71
N THR A 44 4.75 7.63 9.69
CA THR A 44 4.48 9.06 9.46
C THR A 44 3.52 9.23 8.29
N ALA A 45 2.52 10.07 8.43
CA ALA A 45 1.66 10.44 7.30
C ALA A 45 2.42 11.36 6.33
N GLU A 46 2.26 11.10 5.06
CA GLU A 46 2.81 11.96 4.01
C GLU A 46 2.11 13.33 4.02
N ARG A 47 2.87 14.42 4.18
CA ARG A 47 2.29 15.78 4.28
C ARG A 47 1.44 16.16 3.08
N PHE A 48 1.77 15.68 1.90
CA PHE A 48 0.99 15.92 0.69
C PHE A 48 -0.43 15.34 0.78
N SER A 49 -0.59 14.18 1.41
CA SER A 49 -1.89 13.54 1.59
C SER A 49 -2.83 14.29 2.52
N LEU A 50 -2.26 15.09 3.42
CA LEU A 50 -3.00 16.01 4.31
C LEU A 50 -3.12 17.42 3.73
N GLY A 51 -2.41 17.72 2.64
CA GLY A 51 -2.43 18.96 1.89
C GLY A 51 -3.44 18.96 0.73
N ILE A 52 -3.21 19.83 -0.26
CA ILE A 52 -4.09 20.00 -1.43
C ILE A 52 -4.26 18.70 -2.21
N ALA A 53 -3.22 17.88 -2.30
CA ALA A 53 -3.27 16.59 -2.99
C ALA A 53 -4.21 15.57 -2.32
N GLY A 54 -4.49 15.71 -1.03
CA GLY A 54 -5.47 14.91 -0.28
C GLY A 54 -6.93 15.30 -0.52
N GLY A 55 -7.22 16.15 -1.52
CA GLY A 55 -8.58 16.49 -1.93
C GLY A 55 -9.20 17.68 -1.22
N MET A 56 -10.53 17.71 -1.17
CA MET A 56 -11.30 18.83 -0.62
C MET A 56 -11.06 19.06 0.88
N PRO A 57 -11.08 20.30 1.38
CA PRO A 57 -10.80 20.60 2.79
C PRO A 57 -11.66 19.81 3.79
N GLY A 58 -12.94 19.61 3.48
CA GLY A 58 -13.85 18.82 4.34
C GLY A 58 -13.47 17.34 4.41
N HIS A 59 -13.05 16.77 3.29
CA HIS A 59 -12.56 15.38 3.23
C HIS A 59 -11.28 15.23 4.07
N ARG A 60 -10.30 16.09 3.85
CA ARG A 60 -9.02 16.05 4.61
C ARG A 60 -9.23 16.17 6.12
N ARG A 61 -10.16 17.07 6.56
CA ARG A 61 -10.48 17.17 7.98
C ARG A 61 -11.06 15.89 8.56
N ARG A 62 -11.92 15.19 7.82
CA ARG A 62 -12.45 13.88 8.28
C ARG A 62 -11.36 12.83 8.38
N ILE A 63 -10.47 12.77 7.39
CA ILE A 63 -9.32 11.85 7.42
C ILE A 63 -8.41 12.14 8.61
N THR A 64 -8.02 13.41 8.82
CA THR A 64 -7.19 13.80 9.97
C THR A 64 -7.86 13.45 11.31
N ALA A 65 -9.14 13.84 11.46
CA ALA A 65 -9.88 13.55 12.69
C ALA A 65 -9.97 12.04 12.97
N TYR A 66 -10.11 11.21 11.93
CA TYR A 66 -10.10 9.76 12.11
C TYR A 66 -8.71 9.24 12.53
N LEU A 67 -7.63 9.70 11.90
CA LEU A 67 -6.27 9.33 12.30
C LEU A 67 -5.97 9.71 13.75
N ASP A 68 -6.51 10.83 14.23
CA ASP A 68 -6.38 11.22 15.64
C ASP A 68 -7.07 10.21 16.58
N THR A 69 -8.15 9.55 16.17
CA THR A 69 -8.83 8.52 16.99
C THR A 69 -8.02 7.23 17.14
N ILE A 70 -7.15 6.91 16.18
CA ILE A 70 -6.29 5.73 16.17
C ILE A 70 -4.81 6.07 16.46
N ALA A 71 -4.55 7.26 16.98
CA ALA A 71 -3.18 7.73 17.22
C ALA A 71 -2.39 6.82 18.18
N ALA A 72 -3.07 6.18 19.15
CA ALA A 72 -2.44 5.23 20.06
C ALA A 72 -1.87 4.01 19.30
N ASP A 73 -2.63 3.43 18.38
CA ASP A 73 -2.22 2.28 17.58
C ASP A 73 -1.10 2.65 16.60
N LEU A 74 -1.17 3.85 16.01
CA LEU A 74 -0.13 4.40 15.14
C LEU A 74 1.18 4.68 15.88
N THR A 75 1.14 5.02 17.15
CA THR A 75 2.36 5.29 17.95
C THR A 75 2.99 4.04 18.54
N HIS A 76 2.28 2.92 18.59
CA HIS A 76 2.75 1.65 19.16
C HIS A 76 2.52 0.47 18.21
N PRO A 77 2.99 0.56 16.94
CA PRO A 77 2.79 -0.51 15.99
C PRO A 77 3.58 -1.78 16.37
N ILE A 78 3.09 -2.92 15.93
CA ILE A 78 3.78 -4.20 16.10
C ILE A 78 5.03 -4.21 15.19
N PRO A 79 6.21 -4.62 15.68
CA PRO A 79 7.34 -4.91 14.81
C PRO A 79 6.98 -5.96 13.76
N LEU A 80 7.24 -5.65 12.47
CA LEU A 80 6.83 -6.51 11.36
C LEU A 80 7.42 -7.93 11.44
N ASP A 81 8.59 -8.08 12.03
CA ASP A 81 9.26 -9.37 12.27
C ASP A 81 8.59 -10.24 13.35
N ARG A 82 7.65 -9.66 14.12
CA ARG A 82 6.86 -10.38 15.13
C ARG A 82 5.45 -10.74 14.64
N VAL A 83 5.10 -10.33 13.42
CA VAL A 83 3.79 -10.64 12.84
C VAL A 83 3.75 -12.10 12.38
N ASP A 84 2.80 -12.84 12.91
CA ASP A 84 2.38 -14.14 12.38
C ASP A 84 1.16 -13.91 11.47
N GLU A 85 1.38 -13.81 10.17
CA GLU A 85 0.34 -13.55 9.19
C GLU A 85 -0.74 -14.65 9.11
N THR A 86 -0.50 -15.81 9.70
CA THR A 86 -1.47 -16.90 9.74
C THR A 86 -2.64 -16.63 10.69
N GLN A 87 -2.44 -15.73 11.65
CA GLN A 87 -3.44 -15.35 12.66
C GLN A 87 -4.45 -14.32 12.13
N TYR A 88 -4.24 -13.77 10.91
CA TYR A 88 -5.08 -12.73 10.33
C TYR A 88 -5.89 -13.25 9.14
N ASP A 89 -7.13 -12.82 9.04
CA ASP A 89 -7.99 -13.11 7.89
C ASP A 89 -7.59 -12.28 6.68
N LEU A 90 -7.13 -11.04 6.88
CA LEU A 90 -6.63 -10.14 5.85
C LEU A 90 -5.24 -9.59 6.23
N VAL A 91 -4.35 -9.48 5.25
CA VAL A 91 -3.16 -8.62 5.30
C VAL A 91 -3.35 -7.49 4.31
N PHE A 92 -3.23 -6.24 4.78
CA PHE A 92 -3.46 -5.03 3.99
C PHE A 92 -2.24 -4.10 4.01
N TYR A 93 -1.76 -3.70 2.85
CA TYR A 93 -0.67 -2.74 2.67
C TYR A 93 -1.24 -1.42 2.15
N PRO A 94 -1.39 -0.37 2.98
CA PRO A 94 -1.74 0.96 2.51
C PRO A 94 -0.58 1.57 1.71
N GLY A 95 -0.88 2.50 0.84
CA GLY A 95 0.14 3.16 0.05
C GLY A 95 0.71 4.42 0.71
N GLY A 96 1.38 5.17 -0.12
CA GLY A 96 2.24 6.29 0.20
C GLY A 96 3.68 6.00 -0.25
N HIS A 97 4.43 7.04 -0.59
CA HIS A 97 5.79 6.87 -1.12
C HIS A 97 6.78 6.25 -0.12
N GLY A 98 6.42 6.15 1.17
CA GLY A 98 7.20 5.43 2.17
C GLY A 98 7.49 4.00 1.75
N VAL A 99 6.48 3.29 1.23
CA VAL A 99 6.59 1.89 0.76
C VAL A 99 7.66 1.74 -0.32
N MET A 100 7.80 2.74 -1.20
CA MET A 100 8.81 2.75 -2.27
C MET A 100 10.25 2.95 -1.76
N VAL A 101 10.40 3.38 -0.50
CA VAL A 101 11.70 3.65 0.13
C VAL A 101 12.14 2.52 1.06
N ASP A 102 11.19 1.82 1.68
CA ASP A 102 11.45 0.77 2.66
C ASP A 102 10.88 -0.59 2.26
N LEU A 103 9.56 -0.78 2.28
CA LEU A 103 8.93 -2.10 2.11
C LEU A 103 9.18 -2.74 0.73
N ALA A 104 9.45 -1.95 -0.30
CA ALA A 104 9.84 -2.45 -1.63
C ALA A 104 11.18 -3.21 -1.63
N PHE A 105 11.95 -3.10 -0.54
CA PHE A 105 13.27 -3.72 -0.37
C PHE A 105 13.41 -4.49 0.94
N ASP A 106 12.36 -4.53 1.78
CA ASP A 106 12.40 -5.13 3.11
C ASP A 106 12.24 -6.66 3.03
N GLU A 107 13.20 -7.39 3.58
CA GLU A 107 13.23 -8.85 3.54
C GLU A 107 12.16 -9.50 4.44
N THR A 108 11.79 -8.84 5.54
CA THR A 108 10.74 -9.31 6.44
C THR A 108 9.39 -9.21 5.77
N SER A 109 9.08 -8.05 5.15
CA SER A 109 7.90 -7.85 4.32
C SER A 109 7.85 -8.85 3.16
N SER A 110 8.98 -9.03 2.45
CA SER A 110 9.12 -10.02 1.37
C SER A 110 8.72 -11.42 1.80
N SER A 111 9.21 -11.84 2.96
CA SER A 111 8.94 -13.16 3.52
C SER A 111 7.46 -13.31 3.92
N LEU A 112 6.89 -12.29 4.57
CA LEU A 112 5.48 -12.25 4.96
C LEU A 112 4.57 -12.33 3.72
N LEU A 113 4.82 -11.47 2.72
CA LEU A 113 4.05 -11.45 1.48
C LEU A 113 4.11 -12.80 0.74
N THR A 114 5.29 -13.40 0.67
CA THR A 114 5.48 -14.69 0.00
C THR A 114 4.73 -15.82 0.71
N ARG A 115 4.77 -15.86 2.06
CA ARG A 115 3.99 -16.84 2.84
C ARG A 115 2.49 -16.60 2.69
N ARG A 116 2.06 -15.34 2.80
CA ARG A 116 0.64 -14.96 2.65
C ARG A 116 0.10 -15.36 1.29
N LEU A 117 0.84 -15.06 0.22
CA LEU A 117 0.45 -15.44 -1.13
C LEU A 117 0.27 -16.96 -1.27
N ARG A 118 1.23 -17.75 -0.72
CA ARG A 118 1.19 -19.22 -0.78
C ARG A 118 0.07 -19.84 0.06
N SER A 119 -0.34 -19.18 1.13
CA SER A 119 -1.43 -19.67 1.99
C SER A 119 -2.80 -19.61 1.32
N GLY A 120 -2.95 -18.83 0.23
CA GLY A 120 -4.24 -18.60 -0.42
C GLY A 120 -5.16 -17.71 0.40
N LYS A 121 -4.70 -17.10 1.48
CA LYS A 121 -5.49 -16.16 2.28
C LYS A 121 -5.47 -14.75 1.65
N PRO A 122 -6.52 -13.94 1.87
CA PRO A 122 -6.65 -12.61 1.29
C PRO A 122 -5.48 -11.68 1.58
N LEU A 123 -4.93 -11.09 0.53
CA LEU A 123 -3.87 -10.09 0.55
C LEU A 123 -4.32 -8.87 -0.24
N ALA A 124 -4.25 -7.68 0.35
CA ALA A 124 -4.64 -6.45 -0.31
C ALA A 124 -3.52 -5.41 -0.28
N LEU A 125 -3.33 -4.70 -1.39
CA LEU A 125 -2.35 -3.62 -1.52
C LEU A 125 -2.98 -2.44 -2.27
N LEU A 126 -2.72 -1.22 -1.79
CA LEU A 126 -3.34 -0.01 -2.31
C LEU A 126 -2.29 1.02 -2.74
N GLY A 127 -2.50 1.64 -3.90
CA GLY A 127 -1.62 2.70 -4.41
C GLY A 127 -0.16 2.27 -4.51
N HIS A 128 0.72 3.01 -3.85
CA HIS A 128 2.13 2.65 -3.74
C HIS A 128 2.39 1.45 -2.81
N GLY A 129 1.41 1.02 -2.01
CA GLY A 129 1.49 -0.21 -1.21
C GLY A 129 1.84 -1.43 -2.06
N VAL A 130 1.45 -1.42 -3.33
CA VAL A 130 1.78 -2.46 -4.31
C VAL A 130 3.30 -2.60 -4.53
N ALA A 131 4.09 -1.56 -4.28
CA ALA A 131 5.56 -1.66 -4.39
C ALA A 131 6.18 -2.70 -3.45
N ALA A 132 5.50 -3.07 -2.36
CA ALA A 132 5.99 -4.10 -1.44
C ALA A 132 6.20 -5.46 -2.12
N ILE A 133 5.44 -5.79 -3.20
CA ILE A 133 5.62 -7.05 -3.92
C ILE A 133 6.96 -7.13 -4.68
N LEU A 134 7.62 -5.99 -4.93
CA LEU A 134 8.94 -5.96 -5.59
C LEU A 134 10.03 -6.63 -4.74
N ALA A 135 9.88 -6.60 -3.41
CA ALA A 135 10.78 -7.29 -2.49
C ALA A 135 10.59 -8.81 -2.49
N ALA A 136 9.41 -9.31 -2.90
CA ALA A 136 9.04 -10.70 -2.78
C ALA A 136 9.92 -11.61 -3.65
N LYS A 137 10.56 -12.59 -3.01
CA LYS A 137 11.46 -13.54 -3.66
C LYS A 137 11.08 -14.98 -3.30
N ASN A 138 11.41 -15.91 -4.18
CA ASN A 138 11.29 -17.31 -3.82
C ASN A 138 12.39 -17.65 -2.79
N PRO A 139 12.04 -18.06 -1.55
CA PRO A 139 13.02 -18.30 -0.49
C PRO A 139 13.99 -19.46 -0.81
N HIS A 140 13.58 -20.39 -1.68
CA HIS A 140 14.40 -21.54 -2.08
C HIS A 140 15.24 -21.26 -3.34
N ASN A 141 14.89 -20.26 -4.13
CA ASN A 141 15.63 -19.85 -5.32
C ASN A 141 15.42 -18.35 -5.60
N PRO A 142 16.28 -17.48 -5.07
CA PRO A 142 16.18 -16.03 -5.29
C PRO A 142 16.32 -15.58 -6.75
N ARG A 143 16.76 -16.47 -7.64
CA ARG A 143 16.84 -16.21 -9.11
C ARG A 143 15.60 -16.68 -9.87
N ALA A 144 14.66 -17.33 -9.19
CA ALA A 144 13.37 -17.70 -9.80
C ALA A 144 12.55 -16.45 -10.08
N PRO A 145 11.57 -16.51 -10.99
CA PRO A 145 10.59 -15.46 -11.17
C PRO A 145 9.93 -15.05 -9.86
N SER A 146 9.42 -13.81 -9.81
CA SER A 146 8.68 -13.31 -8.65
C SER A 146 7.56 -14.28 -8.27
N PRO A 147 7.28 -14.48 -6.97
CA PRO A 147 6.07 -15.21 -6.55
C PRO A 147 4.76 -14.59 -7.07
N PHE A 148 4.81 -13.32 -7.46
CA PHE A 148 3.69 -12.57 -8.05
C PHE A 148 3.66 -12.58 -9.58
N ALA A 149 4.63 -13.24 -10.26
CA ALA A 149 4.57 -13.41 -11.71
C ALA A 149 3.20 -13.99 -12.14
N ASP A 150 2.70 -13.54 -13.28
CA ASP A 150 1.39 -13.90 -13.84
C ASP A 150 0.16 -13.47 -13.02
N TYR A 151 0.33 -12.66 -11.96
CA TYR A 151 -0.80 -12.03 -11.29
C TYR A 151 -1.23 -10.75 -12.00
N GLN A 152 -2.55 -10.53 -12.06
CA GLN A 152 -3.12 -9.27 -12.48
C GLN A 152 -3.12 -8.30 -11.31
N VAL A 153 -2.56 -7.11 -11.51
CA VAL A 153 -2.44 -6.09 -10.46
C VAL A 153 -2.73 -4.69 -10.99
N THR A 154 -3.08 -3.80 -10.09
CA THR A 154 -3.04 -2.36 -10.30
C THR A 154 -2.27 -1.69 -9.17
N GLY A 155 -1.89 -0.44 -9.36
CA GLY A 155 -1.19 0.37 -8.36
C GLY A 155 -0.98 1.78 -8.90
N ALA A 156 -0.25 2.62 -8.16
CA ALA A 156 0.01 4.00 -8.55
C ALA A 156 0.61 4.06 -9.96
N SER A 157 -0.07 4.77 -10.87
CA SER A 157 0.33 4.83 -12.27
C SER A 157 1.34 5.93 -12.54
N THR A 158 2.24 5.70 -13.47
CA THR A 158 3.23 6.69 -13.94
C THR A 158 2.58 7.98 -14.44
N VAL A 159 1.36 7.89 -15.00
CA VAL A 159 0.62 9.08 -15.46
C VAL A 159 0.17 9.92 -14.27
N GLU A 160 -0.39 9.31 -13.22
CA GLU A 160 -0.81 10.02 -12.00
C GLU A 160 0.39 10.67 -11.30
N GLU A 161 1.52 9.95 -11.21
CA GLU A 161 2.76 10.50 -10.69
C GLU A 161 3.24 11.74 -11.46
N LYS A 162 3.31 11.65 -12.77
CA LYS A 162 3.80 12.75 -13.62
C LYS A 162 2.88 13.98 -13.63
N LEU A 163 1.62 13.83 -13.24
CA LEU A 163 0.71 14.96 -13.05
C LEU A 163 0.99 15.73 -11.75
N ASN A 164 1.70 15.10 -10.80
CA ASN A 164 2.17 15.75 -9.58
C ASN A 164 3.62 16.29 -9.80
N PRO A 165 3.91 17.57 -9.48
CA PRO A 165 5.27 18.12 -9.57
C PRO A 165 6.31 17.33 -8.76
N PHE A 166 5.93 16.80 -7.61
CA PHE A 166 6.78 15.92 -6.80
C PHE A 166 7.06 14.61 -7.52
N GLY A 167 6.04 13.95 -8.05
CA GLY A 167 6.16 12.68 -8.75
C GLY A 167 7.06 12.72 -10.00
N ARG A 168 7.31 13.91 -10.57
CA ARG A 168 8.29 14.07 -11.68
C ARG A 168 9.75 13.95 -11.24
N LYS A 169 10.01 13.97 -9.93
CA LYS A 169 11.35 13.97 -9.35
C LYS A 169 11.67 12.67 -8.61
N ILE A 170 10.73 11.74 -8.52
CA ILE A 170 10.99 10.45 -7.88
C ILE A 170 11.98 9.63 -8.70
N PRO A 171 12.87 8.85 -8.08
CA PRO A 171 13.91 8.09 -8.79
C PRO A 171 13.39 6.99 -9.71
N TRP A 172 12.22 6.45 -9.41
CA TRP A 172 11.61 5.36 -10.18
C TRP A 172 10.10 5.36 -10.03
N TYR A 173 9.40 4.76 -11.01
CA TYR A 173 7.95 4.64 -11.02
C TYR A 173 7.53 3.20 -10.76
N LEU A 174 6.46 3.03 -9.98
CA LEU A 174 5.96 1.71 -9.61
C LEU A 174 5.54 0.89 -10.84
N GLU A 175 4.78 1.49 -11.76
CA GLU A 175 4.32 0.85 -13.00
C GLU A 175 5.49 0.26 -13.80
N ASP A 176 6.61 1.00 -13.91
CA ASP A 176 7.79 0.55 -14.65
C ASP A 176 8.47 -0.66 -13.95
N ARG A 177 8.57 -0.62 -12.63
CA ARG A 177 9.18 -1.71 -11.84
C ARG A 177 8.31 -2.97 -11.78
N LEU A 178 6.99 -2.82 -11.80
CA LEU A 178 6.06 -3.95 -11.85
C LEU A 178 6.22 -4.75 -13.14
N ALA A 179 6.51 -4.09 -14.25
CA ALA A 179 6.78 -4.77 -15.53
C ALA A 179 8.04 -5.67 -15.48
N GLU A 180 8.99 -5.37 -14.57
CA GLU A 180 10.24 -6.15 -14.43
C GLU A 180 10.04 -7.50 -13.71
N ILE A 181 8.90 -7.70 -13.04
CA ILE A 181 8.59 -8.91 -12.26
C ILE A 181 7.48 -9.78 -12.88
N ASP A 182 7.20 -9.58 -14.16
CA ASP A 182 6.26 -10.37 -14.95
C ASP A 182 4.81 -10.39 -14.43
N VAL A 183 4.33 -9.30 -13.81
CA VAL A 183 2.91 -9.14 -13.48
C VAL A 183 2.15 -8.51 -14.64
N TYR A 184 0.85 -8.79 -14.75
CA TYR A 184 -0.05 -8.13 -15.68
C TYR A 184 -0.61 -6.86 -15.03
N TYR A 185 -0.01 -5.71 -15.35
CA TYR A 185 -0.41 -4.42 -14.80
C TYR A 185 -1.60 -3.82 -15.55
N HIS A 186 -2.62 -3.42 -14.80
CA HIS A 186 -3.83 -2.75 -15.30
C HIS A 186 -4.00 -1.37 -14.66
N LYS A 187 -4.63 -0.44 -15.38
CA LYS A 187 -4.96 0.89 -14.84
C LYS A 187 -6.25 1.45 -15.43
N ALA A 188 -6.86 2.36 -14.70
CA ALA A 188 -8.01 3.12 -15.16
C ALA A 188 -7.68 3.93 -16.42
N ARG A 189 -8.66 4.08 -17.31
CA ARG A 189 -8.52 4.93 -18.52
C ARG A 189 -8.36 6.41 -18.17
N ILE A 190 -8.96 6.85 -17.07
CA ILE A 190 -8.94 8.23 -16.59
C ILE A 190 -8.16 8.24 -15.28
N PRO A 191 -7.05 9.02 -15.20
CA PRO A 191 -6.27 9.14 -13.96
C PRO A 191 -7.13 9.60 -12.77
N PHE A 192 -6.73 9.19 -11.57
CA PHE A 192 -7.39 9.51 -10.30
C PHE A 192 -8.82 9.00 -10.14
N ARG A 193 -9.32 8.16 -11.05
CA ARG A 193 -10.58 7.43 -10.84
C ARG A 193 -10.33 6.16 -10.03
N PRO A 194 -11.30 5.74 -9.21
CA PRO A 194 -11.24 4.45 -8.53
C PRO A 194 -11.03 3.32 -9.53
N PHE A 195 -10.08 2.46 -9.26
CA PHE A 195 -9.84 1.26 -10.04
C PHE A 195 -9.24 0.18 -9.14
N ILE A 196 -9.87 -0.98 -9.12
CA ILE A 196 -9.44 -2.14 -8.34
C ILE A 196 -9.27 -3.34 -9.28
N VAL A 197 -8.35 -4.21 -8.92
CA VAL A 197 -8.13 -5.50 -9.59
C VAL A 197 -8.10 -6.57 -8.53
N GLN A 198 -8.88 -7.63 -8.74
CA GLN A 198 -8.86 -8.84 -7.96
C GLN A 198 -8.38 -9.98 -8.85
N ASP A 199 -7.37 -10.70 -8.39
CA ASP A 199 -6.90 -11.91 -9.02
C ASP A 199 -6.65 -12.98 -7.95
N ARG A 200 -7.46 -14.03 -7.98
CA ARG A 200 -7.46 -15.07 -6.95
C ARG A 200 -7.74 -14.46 -5.57
N HIS A 201 -6.80 -14.52 -4.65
CA HIS A 201 -6.86 -13.96 -3.29
C HIS A 201 -6.04 -12.66 -3.13
N LEU A 202 -5.57 -12.10 -4.25
CA LEU A 202 -4.86 -10.82 -4.29
C LEU A 202 -5.82 -9.71 -4.75
N TYR A 203 -5.89 -8.64 -3.94
CA TYR A 203 -6.71 -7.46 -4.19
C TYR A 203 -5.81 -6.25 -4.30
N THR A 204 -5.92 -5.48 -5.36
CA THR A 204 -5.11 -4.28 -5.54
C THR A 204 -5.99 -3.08 -5.91
N GLY A 205 -5.65 -1.91 -5.37
CA GLY A 205 -6.27 -0.63 -5.70
C GLY A 205 -5.25 0.34 -6.27
N GLN A 206 -5.66 1.13 -7.28
CA GLN A 206 -4.71 1.95 -8.03
C GLN A 206 -4.21 3.17 -7.25
N ASN A 207 -5.07 3.82 -6.46
CA ASN A 207 -4.84 5.17 -5.94
C ASN A 207 -5.73 5.46 -4.72
N PRO A 208 -5.58 6.61 -4.06
CA PRO A 208 -6.40 6.96 -2.89
C PRO A 208 -7.91 6.90 -3.15
N ALA A 209 -8.36 7.27 -4.35
CA ALA A 209 -9.78 7.19 -4.71
C ALA A 209 -10.31 5.74 -4.73
N SER A 210 -9.44 4.74 -4.80
CA SER A 210 -9.79 3.32 -4.75
C SER A 210 -9.99 2.78 -3.32
N SER A 211 -9.64 3.56 -2.28
CA SER A 211 -9.63 3.12 -0.87
C SER A 211 -10.97 2.55 -0.43
N GLU A 212 -12.07 3.28 -0.67
CA GLU A 212 -13.41 2.88 -0.27
C GLU A 212 -13.88 1.66 -1.05
N ALA A 213 -13.70 1.66 -2.38
CA ALA A 213 -14.11 0.54 -3.24
C ALA A 213 -13.37 -0.75 -2.90
N LEU A 214 -12.07 -0.67 -2.63
CA LEU A 214 -11.27 -1.83 -2.24
C LEU A 214 -11.68 -2.37 -0.87
N ALA A 215 -11.93 -1.49 0.11
CA ALA A 215 -12.35 -1.89 1.44
C ALA A 215 -13.71 -2.61 1.42
N HIS A 216 -14.69 -2.09 0.67
CA HIS A 216 -15.99 -2.75 0.54
C HIS A 216 -15.91 -4.09 -0.21
N CYS A 217 -15.12 -4.18 -1.29
CA CYS A 217 -14.87 -5.45 -1.97
C CYS A 217 -14.31 -6.51 -1.00
N LEU A 218 -13.38 -6.12 -0.13
CA LEU A 218 -12.82 -7.03 0.88
C LEU A 218 -13.84 -7.44 1.94
N LEU A 219 -14.72 -6.54 2.38
CA LEU A 219 -15.81 -6.88 3.30
C LEU A 219 -16.81 -7.86 2.67
N ASP A 220 -17.15 -7.66 1.41
CA ASP A 220 -18.10 -8.53 0.70
C ASP A 220 -17.54 -9.95 0.50
N ASP A 221 -16.21 -10.08 0.31
CA ASP A 221 -15.57 -11.36 0.01
C ASP A 221 -15.09 -12.12 1.26
N ILE A 222 -14.81 -11.42 2.38
CA ILE A 222 -14.18 -12.01 3.57
C ILE A 222 -15.12 -11.97 4.79
N GLY A 223 -16.07 -11.01 4.84
CA GLY A 223 -16.96 -10.70 5.95
C GLY A 223 -18.09 -11.69 6.23
#